data_eabdb101540c08ca53ae86bab3fd0765
#
_entry.id   eabdb101540c08ca53ae86bab3fd0765
#
_cell.length_a   1.000
_cell.length_b   1.000
_cell.length_c   1.000
_cell.angle_alpha   90.00
_cell.angle_beta   90.00
_cell.angle_gamma   90.00
#
_symmetry.space_group_name_H-M   'P 1'
#
loop_
_entity.id
_entity.type
_entity.pdbx_description
1 polymer ?
#
loop_
_entity_poly.entity_id
_entity_poly.type
_entity_poly.pdbx_seq_one_letter_code
_entity_poly.pdbx_strand_id
1 'polypeptide(L)'
;MEYTDTIIMIPARLGSSRLPNKPLLKINGIPLIIHAYNCAKNAKLNAPVVVATDDKLIFKTVSEYGGTALMTSHQHESGSDRILEALENFDHEKKYKNIIHLQGDLPNISGNLIQKLAQVANDPLKEITTVIVKATPDEFDDP
;
A
#
# COMPACT_ATOMS: atom_id res chain seq x y z
N MET A 1 15.38 -11.70 9.75
CA MET A 1 14.05 -12.22 10.13
C MET A 1 13.25 -12.34 8.85
N GLU A 2 12.67 -13.47 8.61
CA GLU A 2 11.84 -13.69 7.43
C GLU A 2 10.38 -13.39 7.77
N TYR A 3 9.72 -12.58 6.96
CA TYR A 3 8.30 -12.21 7.09
C TYR A 3 7.46 -13.01 6.08
N THR A 4 7.57 -14.34 6.15
CA THR A 4 6.97 -15.26 5.16
C THR A 4 5.43 -15.30 5.18
N ASP A 5 4.83 -14.84 6.26
CA ASP A 5 3.39 -14.70 6.45
C ASP A 5 2.89 -13.24 6.37
N THR A 6 3.72 -12.35 5.83
CA THR A 6 3.41 -10.93 5.66
C THR A 6 3.25 -10.58 4.19
N ILE A 7 2.28 -9.76 3.87
CA ILE A 7 2.06 -9.16 2.54
C ILE A 7 1.91 -7.64 2.66
N ILE A 8 2.45 -6.90 1.70
CA ILE A 8 2.25 -5.45 1.60
C ILE A 8 1.23 -5.19 0.49
N MET A 9 0.16 -4.50 0.82
CA MET A 9 -0.91 -4.17 -0.11
C MET A 9 -1.12 -2.67 -0.23
N ILE A 10 -1.21 -2.19 -1.47
CA ILE A 10 -1.33 -0.78 -1.81
C ILE A 10 -2.65 -0.58 -2.56
N PRO A 11 -3.70 -0.04 -1.92
CA PRO A 11 -4.94 0.27 -2.62
C PRO A 11 -4.75 1.53 -3.46
N ALA A 12 -5.26 1.53 -4.68
CA ALA A 12 -5.18 2.67 -5.59
C ALA A 12 -6.43 2.81 -6.45
N ARG A 13 -6.91 4.04 -6.63
CA ARG A 13 -8.01 4.40 -7.52
C ARG A 13 -7.75 5.75 -8.17
N LEU A 14 -8.34 6.01 -9.34
CA LEU A 14 -8.23 7.31 -10.01
C LEU A 14 -9.18 8.39 -9.45
N GLY A 15 -10.29 7.98 -8.84
CA GLY A 15 -11.33 8.88 -8.33
C GLY A 15 -10.90 9.62 -7.07
N SER A 16 -10.00 10.60 -7.19
CA SER A 16 -9.75 11.58 -6.13
C SER A 16 -10.46 12.89 -6.47
N SER A 17 -11.29 13.41 -5.56
CA SER A 17 -11.98 14.69 -5.75
C SER A 17 -11.03 15.89 -5.73
N ARG A 18 -9.88 15.79 -5.06
CA ARG A 18 -8.91 16.88 -4.89
C ARG A 18 -7.90 16.93 -6.01
N LEU A 19 -7.41 15.79 -6.49
CA LEU A 19 -6.39 15.70 -7.53
C LEU A 19 -6.68 14.50 -8.43
N PRO A 20 -7.35 14.74 -9.59
CA PRO A 20 -7.68 13.67 -10.53
C PRO A 20 -6.44 12.91 -10.98
N ASN A 21 -6.58 11.59 -11.15
CA ASN A 21 -5.51 10.71 -11.62
C ASN A 21 -4.25 10.72 -10.75
N LYS A 22 -4.35 11.08 -9.47
CA LYS A 22 -3.22 11.22 -8.56
C LYS A 22 -2.21 10.06 -8.60
N PRO A 23 -2.61 8.77 -8.60
CA PRO A 23 -1.66 7.66 -8.64
C PRO A 23 -0.78 7.63 -9.89
N LEU A 24 -1.23 8.21 -10.99
CA LEU A 24 -0.53 8.23 -12.27
C LEU A 24 0.26 9.53 -12.53
N LEU A 25 0.13 10.52 -11.65
CA LEU A 25 0.94 11.74 -11.75
C LEU A 25 2.42 11.40 -11.55
N LYS A 26 3.26 11.99 -12.36
CA LYS A 26 4.69 11.67 -12.36
C LYS A 26 5.49 12.64 -11.49
N ILE A 27 6.36 12.06 -10.67
CA ILE A 27 7.44 12.74 -9.96
C ILE A 27 8.75 12.24 -10.57
N ASN A 28 9.56 13.12 -11.12
CA ASN A 28 10.79 12.77 -11.83
C ASN A 28 10.58 11.69 -12.91
N GLY A 29 9.49 11.81 -13.67
CA GLY A 29 9.16 10.89 -14.76
C GLY A 29 8.55 9.55 -14.35
N ILE A 30 8.42 9.26 -13.05
CA ILE A 30 7.88 8.00 -12.51
C ILE A 30 6.52 8.25 -11.87
N PRO A 31 5.47 7.46 -12.19
CA PRO A 31 4.16 7.59 -11.57
C PRO A 31 4.21 7.46 -10.05
N LEU A 32 3.37 8.20 -9.34
CA LEU A 32 3.31 8.22 -7.88
C LEU A 32 3.11 6.82 -7.27
N ILE A 33 2.21 6.03 -7.86
CA ILE A 33 1.97 4.64 -7.42
C ILE A 33 3.23 3.77 -7.51
N ILE A 34 4.09 4.01 -8.50
CA ILE A 34 5.34 3.28 -8.66
C ILE A 34 6.37 3.70 -7.61
N HIS A 35 6.39 4.97 -7.21
CA HIS A 35 7.23 5.40 -6.08
C HIS A 35 6.83 4.66 -4.79
N ALA A 36 5.52 4.60 -4.47
CA ALA A 36 5.03 3.86 -3.31
C ALA A 36 5.37 2.35 -3.39
N TYR A 37 5.16 1.75 -4.56
CA TYR A 37 5.51 0.36 -4.81
C TYR A 37 7.01 0.08 -4.58
N ASN A 38 7.88 0.94 -5.11
CA ASN A 38 9.33 0.80 -4.95
C ASN A 38 9.76 0.99 -3.48
N CYS A 39 9.14 1.92 -2.74
CA CYS A 39 9.39 2.06 -1.31
C CYS A 39 9.08 0.76 -0.54
N ALA A 40 7.96 0.12 -0.86
CA ALA A 40 7.58 -1.18 -0.29
C ALA A 40 8.60 -2.27 -0.63
N LYS A 41 9.04 -2.36 -1.88
CA LYS A 41 10.06 -3.33 -2.32
C LYS A 41 11.41 -3.08 -1.64
N ASN A 42 11.79 -1.82 -1.48
CA ASN A 42 13.05 -1.42 -0.86
C ASN A 42 13.08 -1.67 0.66
N ALA A 43 11.95 -1.97 1.29
CA ALA A 43 11.91 -2.40 2.68
C ALA A 43 12.59 -3.75 2.92
N LYS A 44 12.85 -4.54 1.87
CA LYS A 44 13.57 -5.82 1.92
C LYS A 44 12.99 -6.82 2.95
N LEU A 45 11.67 -6.87 3.04
CA LEU A 45 10.97 -7.78 3.95
C LEU A 45 10.85 -9.21 3.42
N ASN A 46 11.26 -9.45 2.18
CA ASN A 46 10.96 -10.71 1.47
C ASN A 46 9.45 -11.03 1.43
N ALA A 47 8.62 -9.99 1.54
CA ALA A 47 7.16 -10.05 1.45
C ALA A 47 6.70 -9.64 0.05
N PRO A 48 5.65 -10.25 -0.51
CA PRO A 48 5.08 -9.77 -1.76
C PRO A 48 4.48 -8.38 -1.59
N VAL A 49 4.59 -7.58 -2.64
CA VAL A 49 3.96 -6.25 -2.74
C VAL A 49 2.93 -6.31 -3.85
N VAL A 50 1.69 -5.96 -3.54
CA VAL A 50 0.56 -6.03 -4.47
C VAL A 50 -0.20 -4.72 -4.47
N VAL A 51 -0.47 -4.18 -5.65
CA VAL A 51 -1.37 -3.03 -5.85
C VAL A 51 -2.77 -3.56 -6.12
N ALA A 52 -3.75 -3.12 -5.33
CA ALA A 52 -5.15 -3.43 -5.51
C ALA A 52 -5.87 -2.23 -6.13
N THR A 53 -6.46 -2.38 -7.31
CA THR A 53 -7.07 -1.27 -8.05
C THR A 53 -8.30 -1.70 -8.84
N ASP A 54 -9.24 -0.79 -9.02
CA ASP A 54 -10.39 -0.94 -9.92
C ASP A 54 -10.14 -0.33 -11.31
N ASP A 55 -8.97 0.26 -11.51
CA ASP A 55 -8.64 0.97 -12.74
C ASP A 55 -7.64 0.23 -13.61
N LYS A 56 -8.01 0.00 -14.88
CA LYS A 56 -7.18 -0.71 -15.85
C LYS A 56 -5.89 0.01 -16.18
N LEU A 57 -5.86 1.33 -16.12
CA LEU A 57 -4.66 2.11 -16.42
C LEU A 57 -3.64 2.00 -15.29
N ILE A 58 -4.08 2.03 -14.04
CA ILE A 58 -3.21 1.76 -12.88
C ILE A 58 -2.67 0.34 -12.97
N PHE A 59 -3.54 -0.65 -13.22
CA PHE A 59 -3.13 -2.05 -13.39
C PHE A 59 -2.05 -2.21 -14.46
N LYS A 60 -2.29 -1.64 -15.64
CA LYS A 60 -1.34 -1.67 -16.76
C LYS A 60 -0.02 -0.99 -16.39
N THR A 61 -0.08 0.20 -15.78
CA THR A 61 1.11 0.96 -15.37
C THR A 61 1.97 0.15 -14.39
N VAL A 62 1.37 -0.42 -13.36
CA VAL A 62 2.11 -1.24 -12.38
C VAL A 62 2.76 -2.44 -13.06
N SER A 63 2.04 -3.12 -13.95
CA SER A 63 2.54 -4.27 -14.69
C SER A 63 3.71 -3.91 -15.63
N GLU A 64 3.63 -2.77 -16.32
CA GLU A 64 4.70 -2.28 -17.21
C GLU A 64 6.00 -1.94 -16.44
N TYR A 65 5.89 -1.54 -15.18
CA TYR A 65 7.04 -1.35 -14.30
C TYR A 65 7.50 -2.62 -13.58
N GLY A 66 6.97 -3.79 -13.96
CA GLY A 66 7.34 -5.09 -13.38
C GLY A 66 6.74 -5.35 -12.00
N GLY A 67 5.72 -4.59 -11.61
CA GLY A 67 5.02 -4.77 -10.35
C GLY A 67 3.86 -5.76 -10.46
N THR A 68 3.32 -6.16 -9.32
CA THR A 68 2.12 -7.00 -9.21
C THR A 68 0.91 -6.13 -8.92
N ALA A 69 -0.13 -6.24 -9.73
CA ALA A 69 -1.40 -5.58 -9.52
C ALA A 69 -2.56 -6.57 -9.64
N LEU A 70 -3.63 -6.32 -8.91
CA LEU A 70 -4.88 -7.07 -8.95
C LEU A 70 -6.07 -6.14 -9.20
N MET A 71 -6.96 -6.57 -10.07
CA MET A 71 -8.22 -5.87 -10.30
C MET A 71 -9.22 -6.20 -9.20
N THR A 72 -9.90 -5.17 -8.72
CA THR A 72 -10.95 -5.25 -7.70
C THR A 72 -12.22 -4.52 -8.15
N SER A 73 -13.32 -4.74 -7.43
CA SER A 73 -14.59 -4.07 -7.70
C SER A 73 -14.50 -2.54 -7.59
N HIS A 74 -15.28 -1.84 -8.40
CA HIS A 74 -15.50 -0.37 -8.29
C HIS A 74 -16.33 0.02 -7.08
N GLN A 75 -17.03 -0.92 -6.45
CA GLN A 75 -18.00 -0.64 -5.38
C GLN A 75 -17.35 -0.39 -4.02
N HIS A 76 -16.05 -0.63 -3.87
CA HIS A 76 -15.36 -0.41 -2.60
C HIS A 76 -15.26 1.08 -2.28
N GLU A 77 -15.78 1.47 -1.14
CA GLU A 77 -15.70 2.84 -0.62
C GLU A 77 -14.39 3.10 0.11
N SER A 78 -13.80 2.07 0.71
CA SER A 78 -12.54 2.18 1.46
C SER A 78 -11.39 1.39 0.83
N GLY A 79 -10.16 1.82 1.12
CA GLY A 79 -8.95 1.08 0.75
C GLY A 79 -8.87 -0.29 1.43
N SER A 80 -9.38 -0.41 2.65
CA SER A 80 -9.37 -1.66 3.41
C SER A 80 -10.28 -2.72 2.79
N ASP A 81 -11.47 -2.36 2.32
CA ASP A 81 -12.39 -3.27 1.63
C ASP A 81 -11.77 -3.76 0.32
N ARG A 82 -11.10 -2.87 -0.41
CA ARG A 82 -10.37 -3.20 -1.63
C ARG A 82 -9.23 -4.18 -1.37
N ILE A 83 -8.47 -3.96 -0.32
CA ILE A 83 -7.39 -4.86 0.11
C ILE A 83 -7.94 -6.24 0.45
N LEU A 84 -9.06 -6.31 1.16
CA LEU A 84 -9.66 -7.59 1.54
C LEU A 84 -10.03 -8.42 0.31
N GLU A 85 -10.74 -7.84 -0.68
CA GLU A 85 -11.06 -8.53 -1.94
C GLU A 85 -9.79 -8.99 -2.67
N ALA A 86 -8.80 -8.10 -2.78
CA ALA A 86 -7.55 -8.44 -3.45
C ALA A 86 -6.79 -9.57 -2.74
N LEU A 87 -6.81 -9.57 -1.40
CA LEU A 87 -6.19 -10.62 -0.60
C LEU A 87 -6.89 -11.97 -0.80
N GLU A 88 -8.22 -12.00 -0.78
CA GLU A 88 -9.00 -13.22 -1.01
C GLU A 88 -8.72 -13.81 -2.41
N ASN A 89 -8.54 -12.96 -3.41
CA ASN A 89 -8.20 -13.37 -4.78
C ASN A 89 -6.73 -13.78 -4.96
N PHE A 90 -5.83 -13.27 -4.11
CA PHE A 90 -4.39 -13.55 -4.19
C PHE A 90 -3.97 -14.74 -3.34
N ASP A 91 -4.53 -14.86 -2.16
CA ASP A 91 -4.11 -15.79 -1.11
C ASP A 91 -5.19 -16.84 -0.81
N HIS A 92 -5.47 -17.71 -1.77
CA HIS A 92 -6.44 -18.80 -1.61
C HIS A 92 -6.08 -19.78 -0.48
N GLU A 93 -4.80 -19.91 -0.16
CA GLU A 93 -4.30 -20.81 0.88
C GLU A 93 -4.28 -20.16 2.28
N LYS A 94 -4.66 -18.88 2.38
CA LYS A 94 -4.64 -18.09 3.63
C LYS A 94 -3.28 -18.12 4.32
N LYS A 95 -2.23 -18.00 3.54
CA LYS A 95 -0.85 -17.99 3.98
C LYS A 95 -0.48 -16.73 4.77
N TYR A 96 -1.01 -15.57 4.30
CA TYR A 96 -0.64 -14.28 4.88
C TYR A 96 -1.52 -13.93 6.06
N LYS A 97 -0.90 -13.80 7.23
CA LYS A 97 -1.54 -13.42 8.50
C LYS A 97 -1.42 -11.94 8.79
N ASN A 98 -0.32 -11.33 8.32
CA ASN A 98 0.01 -9.93 8.54
C ASN A 98 -0.12 -9.16 7.24
N ILE A 99 -0.94 -8.13 7.23
CA ILE A 99 -1.17 -7.26 6.08
C ILE A 99 -0.65 -5.87 6.41
N ILE A 100 0.33 -5.40 5.66
CA ILE A 100 0.77 -4.02 5.73
C ILE A 100 0.00 -3.23 4.67
N HIS A 101 -0.93 -2.40 5.13
CA HIS A 101 -1.65 -1.46 4.29
C HIS A 101 -0.78 -0.22 4.07
N LEU A 102 -0.25 -0.06 2.87
CA LEU A 102 0.55 1.09 2.48
C LEU A 102 -0.26 2.02 1.58
N GLN A 103 -0.35 3.29 1.94
CA GLN A 103 -1.01 4.30 1.11
C GLN A 103 -0.23 4.52 -0.20
N GLY A 104 -0.95 4.53 -1.33
CA GLY A 104 -0.36 4.71 -2.66
C GLY A 104 0.15 6.12 -2.97
N ASP A 105 -0.10 7.07 -2.08
CA ASP A 105 0.31 8.48 -2.19
C ASP A 105 1.47 8.86 -1.24
N LEU A 106 2.18 7.88 -0.72
CA LEU A 106 3.36 8.07 0.13
C LEU A 106 4.66 7.74 -0.65
N PRO A 107 5.16 8.67 -1.49
CA PRO A 107 6.30 8.40 -2.35
C PRO A 107 7.64 8.29 -1.62
N ASN A 108 7.71 8.74 -0.36
CA ASN A 108 8.95 8.85 0.42
C ASN A 108 8.93 8.08 1.74
N ILE A 109 8.04 7.11 1.88
CA ILE A 109 8.04 6.29 3.08
C ILE A 109 9.35 5.49 3.18
N SER A 110 10.01 5.53 4.32
CA SER A 110 11.27 4.82 4.47
C SER A 110 11.06 3.31 4.63
N GLY A 111 11.94 2.53 4.01
CA GLY A 111 11.95 1.08 4.19
C GLY A 111 12.11 0.65 5.65
N ASN A 112 12.88 1.40 6.43
CA ASN A 112 13.04 1.15 7.87
C ASN A 112 11.73 1.27 8.65
N LEU A 113 10.87 2.21 8.26
CA LEU A 113 9.55 2.36 8.89
C LEU A 113 8.65 1.16 8.58
N ILE A 114 8.66 0.70 7.33
CA ILE A 114 7.92 -0.49 6.92
C ILE A 114 8.44 -1.73 7.66
N GLN A 115 9.75 -1.87 7.83
CA GLN A 115 10.35 -2.95 8.63
C GLN A 115 9.90 -2.90 10.09
N LYS A 116 9.88 -1.73 10.70
CA LYS A 116 9.38 -1.56 12.09
C LYS A 116 7.91 -1.94 12.21
N LEU A 117 7.07 -1.56 11.23
CA LEU A 117 5.67 -1.96 11.19
C LEU A 117 5.53 -3.49 11.13
N ALA A 118 6.28 -4.14 10.24
CA ALA A 118 6.28 -5.60 10.12
C ALA A 118 6.72 -6.28 11.43
N GLN A 119 7.75 -5.75 12.09
CA GLN A 119 8.24 -6.26 13.35
C GLN A 119 7.17 -6.17 14.45
N VAL A 120 6.47 -5.04 14.54
CA VAL A 120 5.41 -4.84 15.53
C VAL A 120 4.18 -5.68 15.22
N ALA A 121 3.84 -5.87 13.93
CA ALA A 121 2.72 -6.69 13.50
C ALA A 121 2.90 -8.18 13.81
N ASN A 122 4.13 -8.64 13.98
CA ASN A 122 4.42 -10.03 14.40
C ASN A 122 4.17 -10.30 15.89
N ASP A 123 3.84 -9.28 16.68
CA ASP A 123 3.44 -9.47 18.07
C ASP A 123 2.00 -10.03 18.12
N PRO A 124 1.80 -11.26 18.60
CA PRO A 124 0.49 -11.91 18.60
C PRO A 124 -0.56 -11.23 19.48
N LEU A 125 -0.13 -10.29 20.31
CA LEU A 125 -1.03 -9.51 21.18
C LEU A 125 -1.57 -8.24 20.48
N LYS A 126 -1.13 -7.97 19.22
CA LYS A 126 -1.52 -6.78 18.48
C LYS A 126 -2.32 -7.15 17.25
N GLU A 127 -3.56 -6.70 17.21
CA GLU A 127 -4.45 -6.91 16.07
C GLU A 127 -4.28 -5.81 15.01
N ILE A 128 -4.12 -4.56 15.42
CA ILE A 128 -3.95 -3.40 14.54
C ILE A 128 -2.81 -2.53 15.05
N THR A 129 -1.93 -2.12 14.14
CA THR A 129 -0.84 -1.21 14.40
C THR A 129 -0.82 -0.10 13.35
N THR A 130 -0.63 1.13 13.78
CA THR A 130 -0.49 2.28 12.88
C THR A 130 0.70 3.15 13.25
N VAL A 131 1.15 3.97 12.30
CA VAL A 131 2.19 4.98 12.51
C VAL A 131 1.51 6.30 12.81
N ILE A 132 1.97 6.96 13.86
CA ILE A 132 1.58 8.33 14.17
C ILE A 132 2.82 9.22 14.16
N VAL A 133 2.62 10.48 13.80
CA VAL A 133 3.64 11.52 13.85
C VAL A 133 3.21 12.53 14.89
N LYS A 134 4.16 13.00 15.69
CA LYS A 134 3.88 14.08 16.64
C LYS A 134 3.61 15.36 15.86
N ALA A 135 2.41 15.92 16.01
CA ALA A 135 2.06 17.18 15.41
C ALA A 135 2.84 18.34 16.04
N THR A 136 3.22 19.31 15.23
CA THR A 136 3.77 20.58 15.70
C THR A 136 2.64 21.51 16.13
N PRO A 137 2.89 22.55 16.98
CA PRO A 137 1.84 23.50 17.37
C PRO A 137 1.12 24.15 16.21
N ASP A 138 1.82 24.44 15.11
CA ASP A 138 1.27 25.07 13.90
C ASP A 138 0.32 24.14 13.12
N GLU A 139 0.45 22.83 13.29
CA GLU A 139 -0.39 21.82 12.63
C GLU A 139 -1.72 21.58 13.37
N PHE A 140 -1.87 22.04 14.61
CA PHE A 140 -3.12 21.90 15.37
C PHE A 140 -4.22 22.83 14.89
N ASP A 141 -3.87 23.94 14.24
CA ASP A 141 -4.80 24.96 13.77
C ASP A 141 -5.13 24.80 12.27
N ASP A 142 -4.56 23.80 11.60
CA ASP A 142 -4.82 23.48 10.19
C ASP A 142 -6.08 22.60 10.07
N PRO A 143 -7.18 23.09 9.43
CA PRO A 143 -8.45 22.36 9.34
C PRO A 143 -8.41 21.14 8.39
#